data_4b6821b183ded07216ddfd30b24aee71
#
_entry.id   4b6821b183ded07216ddfd30b24aee71
#
_cell.length_a   1.000
_cell.length_b   1.000
_cell.length_c   1.000
_cell.angle_alpha   90.00
_cell.angle_beta   90.00
_cell.angle_gamma   90.00
#
_symmetry.space_group_name_H-M   'P 1'
#
loop_
_entity.id
_entity.type
_entity.pdbx_description
1 polymer ?
#
loop_
_entity_poly.entity_id
_entity_poly.type
_entity_poly.pdbx_seq_one_letter_code
_entity_poly.pdbx_strand_id
1 'polypeptide(L)'
;MSSTGSALRWWDAALIGTSAVASTTILISATGSAAAWGATGSLAGAVAVYLALGRRALMARKASGLTRWASAVLIVAVVLAAGFNPIAQIVQAVLYPLLWRLSSSTRSAIGRSATLAVGIGLTAGLGSGDWVTAALGTALVLIFTIAIGLWITGIQKYGLERDQLLT
;
A
#
# COMPACT_ATOMS: atom_id res chain seq x y z
N MET A 1 3.55 8.90 -26.38
CA MET A 1 2.25 8.49 -25.77
C MET A 1 2.27 7.13 -25.04
N SER A 2 3.42 6.49 -24.77
CA SER A 2 3.48 5.09 -24.28
C SER A 2 3.84 4.90 -22.80
N SER A 3 4.29 5.92 -22.08
CA SER A 3 4.81 5.75 -20.70
C SER A 3 3.74 5.55 -19.62
N THR A 4 2.59 6.18 -19.76
CA THR A 4 1.53 6.10 -18.72
C THR A 4 0.85 4.73 -18.68
N GLY A 5 0.66 4.09 -19.84
CA GLY A 5 0.04 2.76 -19.91
C GLY A 5 0.94 1.64 -19.41
N SER A 6 2.27 1.77 -19.52
CA SER A 6 3.21 0.79 -18.95
C SER A 6 3.28 0.90 -17.44
N ALA A 7 3.30 2.13 -16.89
CA ALA A 7 3.32 2.34 -15.45
C ALA A 7 2.08 1.77 -14.74
N LEU A 8 0.88 1.94 -15.33
CA LEU A 8 -0.34 1.36 -14.78
C LEU A 8 -0.30 -0.17 -14.74
N ARG A 9 0.20 -0.80 -15.82
CA ARG A 9 0.34 -2.27 -15.87
C ARG A 9 1.27 -2.81 -14.79
N TRP A 10 2.33 -2.09 -14.44
CA TRP A 10 3.21 -2.47 -13.35
C TRP A 10 2.52 -2.43 -12.00
N TRP A 11 1.72 -1.41 -11.73
CA TRP A 11 0.95 -1.32 -10.47
C TRP A 11 -0.13 -2.41 -10.40
N ASP A 12 -0.81 -2.68 -11.51
CA ASP A 12 -1.78 -3.76 -11.62
C ASP A 12 -1.11 -5.11 -11.31
N ALA A 13 -0.01 -5.41 -11.99
CA ALA A 13 0.73 -6.66 -11.78
C ALA A 13 1.27 -6.79 -10.35
N ALA A 14 1.82 -5.72 -9.79
CA ALA A 14 2.36 -5.72 -8.43
C ALA A 14 1.28 -5.98 -7.38
N LEU A 15 0.16 -5.25 -7.42
CA LEU A 15 -0.88 -5.38 -6.40
C LEU A 15 -1.65 -6.70 -6.55
N ILE A 16 -2.07 -7.03 -7.77
CA ILE A 16 -2.80 -8.28 -8.04
C ILE A 16 -1.90 -9.48 -7.75
N GLY A 17 -0.67 -9.47 -8.23
CA GLY A 17 0.29 -10.56 -8.02
C GLY A 17 0.59 -10.78 -6.55
N THR A 18 0.91 -9.72 -5.79
CA THR A 18 1.21 -9.83 -4.35
C THR A 18 -0.02 -10.29 -3.56
N SER A 19 -1.22 -9.76 -3.90
CA SER A 19 -2.46 -10.18 -3.25
C SER A 19 -2.81 -11.64 -3.57
N ALA A 20 -2.58 -12.09 -4.81
CA ALA A 20 -2.80 -13.48 -5.20
C ALA A 20 -1.84 -14.42 -4.47
N VAL A 21 -0.55 -14.09 -4.39
CA VAL A 21 0.45 -14.88 -3.64
C VAL A 21 0.07 -14.96 -2.17
N ALA A 22 -0.24 -13.81 -1.53
CA ALA A 22 -0.67 -13.78 -0.14
C ALA A 22 -1.92 -14.65 0.10
N SER A 23 -2.95 -14.48 -0.73
CA SER A 23 -4.19 -15.25 -0.63
C SER A 23 -3.97 -16.75 -0.80
N THR A 24 -3.17 -17.16 -1.78
CA THR A 24 -2.84 -18.56 -2.00
C THR A 24 -2.10 -19.15 -0.80
N THR A 25 -1.10 -18.42 -0.27
CA THR A 25 -0.35 -18.86 0.91
C THR A 25 -1.25 -18.99 2.14
N ILE A 26 -2.14 -18.02 2.37
CA ILE A 26 -3.11 -18.04 3.48
C ILE A 26 -4.04 -19.25 3.36
N LEU A 27 -4.60 -19.50 2.17
CA LEU A 27 -5.53 -20.61 1.95
C LEU A 27 -4.85 -21.98 2.10
N ILE A 28 -3.59 -22.11 1.71
CA ILE A 28 -2.82 -23.35 1.89
C ILE A 28 -2.46 -23.57 3.36
N SER A 29 -2.04 -22.52 4.08
CA SER A 29 -1.56 -22.62 5.46
C SER A 29 -2.68 -22.74 6.50
N ALA A 30 -3.85 -22.20 6.20
CA ALA A 30 -4.99 -22.11 7.14
C ALA A 30 -6.30 -22.58 6.50
N THR A 31 -6.24 -23.74 5.82
CA THR A 31 -7.36 -24.33 5.06
C THR A 31 -8.66 -24.37 5.87
N GLY A 32 -9.70 -23.76 5.29
CA GLY A 32 -11.07 -23.81 5.82
C GLY A 32 -11.37 -22.91 7.01
N SER A 33 -10.39 -22.13 7.52
CA SER A 33 -10.66 -21.23 8.62
C SER A 33 -11.42 -19.97 8.18
N ALA A 34 -12.34 -19.48 9.03
CA ALA A 34 -13.02 -18.21 8.78
C ALA A 34 -12.06 -17.03 8.62
N ALA A 35 -10.93 -17.06 9.37
CA ALA A 35 -9.88 -16.07 9.27
C ALA A 35 -9.18 -16.07 7.90
N ALA A 36 -8.93 -17.26 7.32
CA ALA A 36 -8.35 -17.36 5.97
C ALA A 36 -9.29 -16.76 4.91
N TRP A 37 -10.57 -17.04 4.98
CA TRP A 37 -11.56 -16.46 4.09
C TRP A 37 -11.73 -14.95 4.31
N GLY A 38 -11.70 -14.48 5.56
CA GLY A 38 -11.74 -13.05 5.91
C GLY A 38 -10.55 -12.29 5.32
N ALA A 39 -9.33 -12.82 5.48
CA ALA A 39 -8.12 -12.23 4.93
C ALA A 39 -8.16 -12.18 3.39
N THR A 40 -8.47 -13.31 2.75
CA THR A 40 -8.54 -13.41 1.28
C THR A 40 -9.64 -12.52 0.71
N GLY A 41 -10.81 -12.48 1.34
CA GLY A 41 -11.91 -11.59 0.94
C GLY A 41 -11.52 -10.11 1.04
N SER A 42 -10.82 -9.72 2.11
CA SER A 42 -10.34 -8.35 2.29
C SER A 42 -9.29 -7.97 1.23
N LEU A 43 -8.38 -8.88 0.88
CA LEU A 43 -7.41 -8.67 -0.20
C LEU A 43 -8.09 -8.57 -1.57
N ALA A 44 -9.06 -9.43 -1.85
CA ALA A 44 -9.85 -9.35 -3.08
C ALA A 44 -10.62 -8.02 -3.17
N GLY A 45 -11.18 -7.56 -2.05
CA GLY A 45 -11.81 -6.24 -1.93
C GLY A 45 -10.82 -5.10 -2.20
N ALA A 46 -9.60 -5.18 -1.67
CA ALA A 46 -8.55 -4.20 -1.95
C ALA A 46 -8.22 -4.12 -3.44
N VAL A 47 -8.05 -5.27 -4.10
CA VAL A 47 -7.81 -5.33 -5.56
C VAL A 47 -8.98 -4.75 -6.34
N ALA A 48 -10.22 -5.10 -5.99
CA ALA A 48 -11.42 -4.56 -6.65
C ALA A 48 -11.51 -3.04 -6.52
N VAL A 49 -11.27 -2.50 -5.32
CA VAL A 49 -11.25 -1.04 -5.08
C VAL A 49 -10.13 -0.37 -5.85
N TYR A 50 -8.94 -0.97 -5.88
CA TYR A 50 -7.84 -0.44 -6.69
C TYR A 50 -8.22 -0.38 -8.17
N LEU A 51 -8.76 -1.44 -8.74
CA LEU A 51 -9.16 -1.49 -10.15
C LEU A 51 -10.27 -0.47 -10.48
N ALA A 52 -11.25 -0.34 -9.58
CA ALA A 52 -12.37 0.57 -9.78
C ALA A 52 -12.02 2.05 -9.57
N LEU A 53 -11.31 2.35 -8.49
CA LEU A 53 -11.05 3.72 -8.03
C LEU A 53 -9.57 4.10 -8.12
N GLY A 54 -8.66 3.21 -7.71
CA GLY A 54 -7.22 3.47 -7.66
C GLY A 54 -6.63 3.75 -9.03
N ARG A 55 -6.98 2.98 -10.05
CA ARG A 55 -6.54 3.22 -11.44
C ARG A 55 -7.02 4.56 -11.97
N ARG A 56 -8.29 4.92 -11.69
CA ARG A 56 -8.85 6.22 -12.08
C ARG A 56 -8.15 7.35 -11.34
N ALA A 57 -7.85 7.15 -10.05
CA ALA A 57 -7.13 8.11 -9.23
C ALA A 57 -5.68 8.33 -9.73
N LEU A 58 -5.00 7.27 -10.17
CA LEU A 58 -3.65 7.35 -10.76
C LEU A 58 -3.62 8.07 -12.10
N MET A 59 -4.69 7.95 -12.88
CA MET A 59 -4.84 8.66 -14.17
C MET A 59 -5.26 10.12 -14.00
N ALA A 60 -5.91 10.47 -12.88
CA ALA A 60 -6.33 11.84 -12.61
C ALA A 60 -5.12 12.71 -12.29
N ARG A 61 -4.91 13.78 -13.06
CA ARG A 61 -3.79 14.73 -12.88
C ARG A 61 -3.91 15.64 -11.64
N LYS A 62 -5.08 15.68 -10.99
CA LYS A 62 -5.34 16.51 -9.80
C LYS A 62 -5.75 15.64 -8.62
N ALA A 63 -5.27 16.01 -7.42
CA ALA A 63 -5.76 15.46 -6.18
C ALA A 63 -7.27 15.68 -6.08
N SER A 64 -8.02 14.60 -6.15
CA SER A 64 -9.48 14.60 -6.09
C SER A 64 -9.95 13.92 -4.79
N GLY A 65 -11.22 14.14 -4.41
CA GLY A 65 -11.82 13.34 -3.33
C GLY A 65 -11.68 11.84 -3.56
N LEU A 66 -11.66 11.42 -4.84
CA LEU A 66 -11.47 10.03 -5.26
C LEU A 66 -10.15 9.43 -4.76
N THR A 67 -9.04 10.19 -4.82
CA THR A 67 -7.72 9.69 -4.35
C THR A 67 -7.72 9.48 -2.82
N ARG A 68 -8.42 10.33 -2.08
CA ARG A 68 -8.57 10.19 -0.62
C ARG A 68 -9.37 8.95 -0.27
N TRP A 69 -10.53 8.78 -0.90
CA TRP A 69 -11.39 7.62 -0.67
C TRP A 69 -10.71 6.31 -1.08
N ALA A 70 -10.12 6.25 -2.27
CA ALA A 70 -9.38 5.07 -2.73
C ALA A 70 -8.28 4.68 -1.74
N SER A 71 -7.47 5.64 -1.29
CA SER A 71 -6.41 5.38 -0.31
C SER A 71 -6.95 4.90 1.04
N ALA A 72 -8.02 5.53 1.56
CA ALA A 72 -8.61 5.15 2.84
C ALA A 72 -9.15 3.72 2.81
N VAL A 73 -9.91 3.37 1.76
CA VAL A 73 -10.47 2.03 1.62
C VAL A 73 -9.37 0.97 1.41
N LEU A 74 -8.33 1.28 0.64
CA LEU A 74 -7.18 0.38 0.47
C LEU A 74 -6.45 0.12 1.80
N ILE A 75 -6.21 1.16 2.60
CA ILE A 75 -5.61 1.03 3.93
C ILE A 75 -6.47 0.13 4.82
N VAL A 76 -7.77 0.43 4.92
CA VAL A 76 -8.71 -0.35 5.74
C VAL A 76 -8.72 -1.82 5.31
N ALA A 77 -8.83 -2.09 4.01
CA ALA A 77 -8.88 -3.45 3.50
C ALA A 77 -7.61 -4.26 3.83
N VAL A 78 -6.41 -3.65 3.70
CA VAL A 78 -5.15 -4.34 4.01
C VAL A 78 -4.95 -4.50 5.52
N VAL A 79 -5.34 -3.51 6.33
CA VAL A 79 -5.32 -3.63 7.81
C VAL A 79 -6.26 -4.73 8.28
N LEU A 80 -7.47 -4.82 7.74
CA LEU A 80 -8.41 -5.91 8.05
C LEU A 80 -7.83 -7.27 7.64
N ALA A 81 -7.27 -7.37 6.43
CA ALA A 81 -6.63 -8.61 5.98
C ALA A 81 -5.51 -9.04 6.93
N ALA A 82 -4.65 -8.10 7.35
CA ALA A 82 -3.58 -8.36 8.31
C ALA A 82 -4.10 -8.76 9.70
N GLY A 83 -5.25 -8.22 10.11
CA GLY A 83 -5.92 -8.61 11.36
C GLY A 83 -6.47 -10.04 11.33
N PHE A 84 -6.92 -10.50 10.19
CA PHE A 84 -7.35 -11.88 10.01
C PHE A 84 -6.18 -12.86 9.87
N ASN A 85 -5.11 -12.46 9.18
CA ASN A 85 -3.94 -13.30 8.96
C ASN A 85 -2.68 -12.45 8.72
N PRO A 86 -1.61 -12.64 9.51
CA PRO A 86 -0.38 -11.84 9.41
C PRO A 86 0.34 -11.97 8.05
N ILE A 87 0.15 -13.06 7.30
CA ILE A 87 0.73 -13.22 5.97
C ILE A 87 0.25 -12.12 5.01
N ALA A 88 -0.97 -11.61 5.20
CA ALA A 88 -1.50 -10.51 4.40
C ALA A 88 -0.67 -9.22 4.48
N GLN A 89 0.16 -9.06 5.51
CA GLN A 89 1.05 -7.91 5.67
C GLN A 89 2.04 -7.75 4.51
N ILE A 90 2.35 -8.80 3.75
CA ILE A 90 3.26 -8.70 2.61
C ILE A 90 2.77 -7.71 1.55
N VAL A 91 1.45 -7.50 1.45
CA VAL A 91 0.84 -6.56 0.50
C VAL A 91 1.20 -5.10 0.82
N GLN A 92 1.58 -4.79 2.06
CA GLN A 92 2.05 -3.45 2.43
C GLN A 92 3.26 -3.00 1.60
N ALA A 93 4.14 -3.93 1.19
CA ALA A 93 5.32 -3.62 0.37
C ALA A 93 4.96 -2.92 -0.95
N VAL A 94 3.81 -3.27 -1.53
CA VAL A 94 3.27 -2.62 -2.73
C VAL A 94 2.40 -1.42 -2.37
N LEU A 95 1.66 -1.51 -1.26
CA LEU A 95 0.73 -0.45 -0.88
C LEU A 95 1.43 0.84 -0.48
N TYR A 96 2.59 0.79 0.21
CA TYR A 96 3.34 1.99 0.57
C TYR A 96 3.74 2.85 -0.65
N PRO A 97 4.45 2.32 -1.66
CA PRO A 97 4.77 3.11 -2.85
C PRO A 97 3.51 3.59 -3.60
N LEU A 98 2.46 2.78 -3.62
CA LEU A 98 1.19 3.16 -4.23
C LEU A 98 0.53 4.36 -3.51
N LEU A 99 0.55 4.38 -2.17
CA LEU A 99 0.05 5.50 -1.38
C LEU A 99 0.84 6.79 -1.64
N TRP A 100 2.17 6.68 -1.79
CA TRP A 100 3.00 7.81 -2.20
C TRP A 100 2.60 8.34 -3.57
N ARG A 101 2.34 7.45 -4.52
CA ARG A 101 1.91 7.82 -5.87
C ARG A 101 0.51 8.46 -5.89
N LEU A 102 -0.40 7.99 -5.03
CA LEU A 102 -1.75 8.53 -4.89
C LEU A 102 -1.80 9.83 -4.06
N SER A 103 -0.69 10.24 -3.46
CA SER A 103 -0.66 11.43 -2.61
C SER A 103 -0.30 12.68 -3.40
N SER A 104 -0.99 13.78 -3.10
CA SER A 104 -0.76 15.08 -3.73
C SER A 104 0.38 15.87 -3.10
N SER A 105 0.84 15.46 -1.92
CA SER A 105 1.92 16.11 -1.19
C SER A 105 2.66 15.11 -0.32
N THR A 106 3.93 15.41 -0.01
CA THR A 106 4.76 14.60 0.90
C THR A 106 4.10 14.43 2.28
N ARG A 107 3.47 15.48 2.81
CA ARG A 107 2.74 15.39 4.10
C ARG A 107 1.60 14.38 4.04
N SER A 108 0.82 14.41 2.97
CA SER A 108 -0.27 13.44 2.76
C SER A 108 0.25 12.01 2.59
N ALA A 109 1.37 11.82 1.89
CA ALA A 109 2.01 10.52 1.74
C ALA A 109 2.48 9.96 3.08
N ILE A 110 3.18 10.76 3.87
CA ILE A 110 3.63 10.40 5.22
C ILE A 110 2.43 10.04 6.12
N GLY A 111 1.39 10.88 6.14
CA GLY A 111 0.21 10.63 6.96
C GLY A 111 -0.48 9.31 6.61
N ARG A 112 -0.67 9.00 5.34
CA ARG A 112 -1.28 7.74 4.89
C ARG A 112 -0.39 6.54 5.20
N SER A 113 0.92 6.67 5.01
CA SER A 113 1.89 5.63 5.37
C SER A 113 1.87 5.36 6.89
N ALA A 114 1.82 6.42 7.70
CA ALA A 114 1.71 6.29 9.15
C ALA A 114 0.40 5.59 9.56
N THR A 115 -0.73 5.96 8.95
CA THR A 115 -2.02 5.31 9.21
C THR A 115 -1.98 3.81 8.90
N LEU A 116 -1.39 3.43 7.75
CA LEU A 116 -1.23 2.03 7.39
C LEU A 116 -0.31 1.30 8.38
N ALA A 117 0.86 1.87 8.70
CA ALA A 117 1.83 1.26 9.61
C ALA A 117 1.23 1.05 11.01
N VAL A 118 0.57 2.09 11.56
CA VAL A 118 -0.09 2.00 12.87
C VAL A 118 -1.21 0.95 12.84
N GLY A 119 -2.04 0.94 11.79
CA GLY A 119 -3.10 -0.06 11.65
C GLY A 119 -2.56 -1.49 11.67
N ILE A 120 -1.50 -1.77 10.91
CA ILE A 120 -0.85 -3.09 10.89
C ILE A 120 -0.17 -3.40 12.23
N GLY A 121 0.50 -2.43 12.86
CA GLY A 121 1.11 -2.60 14.18
C GLY A 121 0.08 -2.94 15.26
N LEU A 122 -1.09 -2.30 15.24
CA LEU A 122 -2.18 -2.61 16.15
C LEU A 122 -2.69 -4.04 15.95
N THR A 123 -2.91 -4.47 14.69
CA THR A 123 -3.34 -5.85 14.42
C THR A 123 -2.28 -6.88 14.85
N ALA A 124 -1.00 -6.57 14.65
CA ALA A 124 0.10 -7.42 15.09
C ALA A 124 0.18 -7.52 16.62
N GLY A 125 0.08 -6.39 17.34
CA GLY A 125 0.07 -6.35 18.81
C GLY A 125 -1.13 -7.08 19.40
N LEU A 126 -2.31 -6.90 18.85
CA LEU A 126 -3.52 -7.61 19.27
C LEU A 126 -3.43 -9.12 19.02
N GLY A 127 -2.84 -9.52 17.90
CA GLY A 127 -2.72 -10.93 17.53
C GLY A 127 -1.65 -11.70 18.31
N SER A 128 -0.50 -11.05 18.59
CA SER A 128 0.63 -11.68 19.29
C SER A 128 0.64 -11.45 20.81
N GLY A 129 -0.02 -10.40 21.29
CA GLY A 129 0.12 -9.89 22.65
C GLY A 129 1.45 -9.18 22.95
N ASP A 130 2.39 -9.19 22.00
CA ASP A 130 3.71 -8.56 22.13
C ASP A 130 3.69 -7.15 21.51
N TRP A 131 3.30 -6.20 22.32
CA TRP A 131 3.20 -4.79 21.94
C TRP A 131 4.56 -4.14 21.68
N VAL A 132 5.62 -4.61 22.34
CA VAL A 132 6.98 -4.04 22.16
C VAL A 132 7.50 -4.39 20.79
N THR A 133 7.46 -5.65 20.41
CA THR A 133 7.87 -6.09 19.07
C THR A 133 6.99 -5.48 17.98
N ALA A 134 5.68 -5.39 18.18
CA ALA A 134 4.77 -4.75 17.25
C ALA A 134 5.08 -3.25 17.06
N ALA A 135 5.36 -2.52 18.14
CA ALA A 135 5.72 -1.10 18.08
C ALA A 135 7.06 -0.87 17.39
N LEU A 136 8.08 -1.68 17.71
CA LEU A 136 9.39 -1.58 17.06
C LEU A 136 9.32 -1.91 15.58
N GLY A 137 8.62 -2.97 15.21
CA GLY A 137 8.40 -3.34 13.80
C GLY A 137 7.67 -2.24 13.02
N THR A 138 6.62 -1.66 13.61
CA THR A 138 5.88 -0.54 13.03
C THR A 138 6.77 0.68 12.82
N ALA A 139 7.58 1.04 13.82
CA ALA A 139 8.50 2.17 13.74
C ALA A 139 9.55 1.96 12.64
N LEU A 140 10.16 0.78 12.56
CA LEU A 140 11.15 0.44 11.54
C LEU A 140 10.55 0.51 10.12
N VAL A 141 9.39 -0.09 9.90
CA VAL A 141 8.71 -0.05 8.60
C VAL A 141 8.37 1.38 8.21
N LEU A 142 7.90 2.19 9.14
CA LEU A 142 7.54 3.57 8.88
C LEU A 142 8.77 4.42 8.53
N ILE A 143 9.86 4.31 9.29
CA ILE A 143 11.13 5.02 9.02
C ILE A 143 11.65 4.64 7.63
N PHE A 144 11.69 3.34 7.32
CA PHE A 144 12.17 2.85 6.04
C PHE A 144 11.31 3.35 4.88
N THR A 145 9.99 3.32 5.03
CA THR A 145 9.04 3.79 4.01
C THR A 145 9.17 5.29 3.76
N ILE A 146 9.32 6.09 4.81
CA ILE A 146 9.52 7.53 4.68
C ILE A 146 10.86 7.82 4.02
N ALA A 147 11.94 7.15 4.43
CA ALA A 147 13.27 7.33 3.84
C ALA A 147 13.27 7.04 2.34
N ILE A 148 12.70 5.89 1.92
CA ILE A 148 12.58 5.55 0.50
C ILE A 148 11.70 6.56 -0.25
N GLY A 149 10.57 6.94 0.31
CA GLY A 149 9.66 7.89 -0.32
C GLY A 149 10.30 9.26 -0.54
N LEU A 150 11.04 9.77 0.45
CA LEU A 150 11.78 11.02 0.35
C LEU A 150 12.92 10.90 -0.68
N TRP A 151 13.64 9.79 -0.69
CA TRP A 151 14.71 9.53 -1.65
C TRP A 151 14.19 9.52 -3.09
N ILE A 152 13.09 8.80 -3.38
CA ILE A 152 12.45 8.80 -4.70
C ILE A 152 12.00 10.20 -5.10
N THR A 153 11.39 10.96 -4.18
CA THR A 153 10.94 12.33 -4.43
C THR A 153 12.12 13.26 -4.72
N GLY A 154 13.24 13.08 -4.02
CA GLY A 154 14.49 13.79 -4.25
C GLY A 154 15.04 13.56 -5.67
N ILE A 155 15.16 12.29 -6.09
CA ILE A 155 15.65 11.94 -7.43
C ILE A 155 14.78 12.56 -8.53
N GLN A 156 13.46 12.55 -8.36
CA GLN A 156 12.53 13.15 -9.34
C GLN A 156 12.72 14.65 -9.47
N LYS A 157 12.98 15.36 -8.37
CA LYS A 157 13.28 16.79 -8.39
C LYS A 157 14.58 17.10 -9.15
N TYR A 158 15.66 16.38 -8.84
CA TYR A 158 16.95 16.56 -9.51
C TYR A 158 16.88 16.26 -11.01
N GLY A 159 16.08 15.28 -11.42
CA GLY A 159 15.84 14.98 -12.84
C GLY A 159 15.18 16.15 -13.58
N LEU A 160 14.15 16.75 -12.99
CA LEU A 160 13.43 17.87 -13.60
C LEU A 160 14.29 19.14 -13.67
N GLU A 161 15.10 19.43 -12.66
CA GLU A 161 16.01 20.58 -12.63
C GLU A 161 17.10 20.44 -13.72
N ARG A 162 17.62 19.23 -13.94
CA ARG A 162 18.61 18.97 -14.97
C ARG A 162 18.05 19.16 -16.38
N ASP A 163 16.82 18.71 -16.62
CA ASP A 163 16.15 18.87 -17.92
C ASP A 163 15.89 20.36 -18.24
N GLN A 164 15.61 21.18 -17.23
CA GLN A 164 15.43 22.63 -17.38
C GLN A 164 16.74 23.38 -17.69
N LEU A 165 17.89 22.85 -17.27
CA LEU A 165 19.20 23.46 -17.56
C LEU A 165 19.74 23.10 -18.94
N LEU A 166 19.15 22.11 -19.62
CA LEU A 166 19.53 21.64 -20.95
C LEU A 166 18.66 22.22 -22.08
N THR A 167 17.62 23.00 -21.75
CA THR A 167 16.76 23.74 -22.67
C THR A 167 17.02 25.23 -22.63
#